data_4b50d450e75b9b253310f11d27c680e3
#
_entry.id   4b50d450e75b9b253310f11d27c680e3
#
_cell.length_a   1.000
_cell.length_b   1.000
_cell.length_c   1.000
_cell.angle_alpha   90.00
_cell.angle_beta   90.00
_cell.angle_gamma   90.00
#
_symmetry.space_group_name_H-M   'P 1'
#
loop_
_entity.id
_entity.type
_entity.pdbx_description
1 polymer ?
#
loop_
_entity_poly.entity_id
_entity_poly.type
_entity_poly.pdbx_seq_one_letter_code
_entity_poly.pdbx_strand_id
1 'polypeptide(L)'
;MQELYGVKVSPDMVTAITDKIIPEIREWQKRQLEEQYAIVFVDATYFNVKQDGIVVKKAVYIALGVTMTGEKEILGFYIGESESAKYWTSILNEIKNRGVKDILIMCSDGLKGLKEAIGAVYPMTEFQRCIVHMIRNTLQYVSYKDRKELAQDLKQIYQAATEEAGYNNLIELEEKWSKRRVSLDNWINNWENIQPFFKYGPETRKIMYTTNAVSYTHLRAHETEA
;
A
#
# COMPACT_ATOMS: atom_id res chain seq x y z
N MET A 1 19.64 19.51 -3.48
CA MET A 1 18.83 20.64 -2.96
C MET A 1 19.44 22.01 -3.23
N GLN A 2 20.76 22.14 -3.27
CA GLN A 2 21.42 23.43 -3.60
C GLN A 2 21.14 23.90 -5.04
N GLU A 3 21.00 22.99 -6.00
CA GLU A 3 20.71 23.29 -7.41
C GLU A 3 19.26 23.66 -7.70
N LEU A 4 18.30 23.20 -6.90
CA LEU A 4 16.87 23.47 -7.11
C LEU A 4 16.38 24.77 -6.47
N TYR A 5 16.97 25.23 -5.35
CA TYR A 5 16.48 26.39 -4.59
C TYR A 5 17.56 27.42 -4.25
N GLY A 6 18.82 27.22 -4.65
CA GLY A 6 19.93 28.18 -4.42
C GLY A 6 20.30 28.40 -2.94
N VAL A 7 19.74 27.62 -2.00
CA VAL A 7 19.94 27.80 -0.55
C VAL A 7 20.75 26.64 0.02
N LYS A 8 21.81 26.93 0.74
CA LYS A 8 22.52 25.96 1.58
C LYS A 8 21.64 25.60 2.78
N VAL A 9 21.18 24.34 2.81
CA VAL A 9 20.38 23.83 3.94
C VAL A 9 21.34 23.23 4.97
N SER A 10 21.42 23.81 6.17
CA SER A 10 22.16 23.26 7.30
C SER A 10 21.31 22.28 8.10
N PRO A 11 21.90 21.33 8.86
CA PRO A 11 21.16 20.45 9.76
C PRO A 11 20.27 21.24 10.76
N ASP A 12 20.78 22.35 11.31
CA ASP A 12 20.05 23.19 12.25
C ASP A 12 18.83 23.84 11.58
N MET A 13 18.95 24.25 10.32
CA MET A 13 17.83 24.81 9.56
C MET A 13 16.74 23.74 9.31
N VAL A 14 17.14 22.49 9.00
CA VAL A 14 16.19 21.38 8.86
C VAL A 14 15.45 21.16 10.18
N THR A 15 16.18 21.10 11.30
CA THR A 15 15.60 20.92 12.63
C THR A 15 14.61 22.05 12.94
N ALA A 16 15.02 23.31 12.76
CA ALA A 16 14.17 24.47 13.06
C ALA A 16 12.87 24.49 12.20
N ILE A 17 12.95 24.09 10.94
CA ILE A 17 11.77 23.97 10.06
C ILE A 17 10.88 22.82 10.53
N THR A 18 11.48 21.66 10.82
CA THR A 18 10.75 20.47 11.27
C THR A 18 10.00 20.74 12.57
N ASP A 19 10.65 21.39 13.55
CA ASP A 19 10.03 21.74 14.84
C ASP A 19 8.81 22.66 14.69
N LYS A 20 8.82 23.54 13.68
CA LYS A 20 7.65 24.39 13.37
C LYS A 20 6.50 23.63 12.73
N ILE A 21 6.79 22.63 11.91
CA ILE A 21 5.78 21.88 11.14
C ILE A 21 5.16 20.75 11.98
N ILE A 22 5.92 20.14 12.90
CA ILE A 22 5.43 19.01 13.71
C ILE A 22 4.10 19.29 14.43
N PRO A 23 3.88 20.45 15.08
CA PRO A 23 2.59 20.75 15.71
C PRO A 23 1.42 20.77 14.72
N GLU A 24 1.62 21.35 13.54
CA GLU A 24 0.59 21.39 12.48
C GLU A 24 0.26 20.01 11.96
N ILE A 25 1.28 19.15 11.75
CA ILE A 25 1.08 17.74 11.36
C ILE A 25 0.29 16.99 12.43
N ARG A 26 0.59 17.22 13.71
CA ARG A 26 -0.12 16.57 14.82
C ARG A 26 -1.59 16.98 14.87
N GLU A 27 -1.91 18.25 14.68
CA GLU A 27 -3.30 18.72 14.62
C GLU A 27 -4.01 18.18 13.38
N TRP A 28 -3.36 18.21 12.23
CA TRP A 28 -3.88 17.60 11.01
C TRP A 28 -4.18 16.10 11.18
N GLN A 29 -3.31 15.37 11.84
CA GLN A 29 -3.51 13.93 12.08
C GLN A 29 -4.65 13.62 13.04
N LYS A 30 -5.03 14.57 13.91
CA LYS A 30 -6.18 14.43 14.81
C LYS A 30 -7.52 14.88 14.20
N ARG A 31 -7.50 15.45 13.00
CA ARG A 31 -8.72 15.97 12.38
C ARG A 31 -9.79 14.89 12.25
N GLN A 32 -11.03 15.32 12.25
CA GLN A 32 -12.16 14.45 11.96
C GLN A 32 -12.07 13.94 10.52
N LEU A 33 -12.45 12.69 10.31
CA LEU A 33 -12.49 12.02 9.04
C LEU A 33 -13.94 11.83 8.59
N GLU A 34 -14.13 11.46 7.33
CA GLU A 34 -15.45 11.06 6.83
C GLU A 34 -15.96 9.81 7.54
N GLU A 35 -17.29 9.68 7.65
CA GLU A 35 -17.89 8.52 8.31
C GLU A 35 -17.70 7.22 7.54
N GLN A 36 -17.56 7.30 6.21
CA GLN A 36 -17.49 6.12 5.34
C GLN A 36 -16.43 6.29 4.25
N TYR A 37 -15.68 5.22 4.00
CA TYR A 37 -14.74 5.13 2.89
C TYR A 37 -15.05 3.92 2.02
N ALA A 38 -15.08 4.14 0.70
CA ALA A 38 -15.21 3.05 -0.26
C ALA A 38 -13.99 2.12 -0.24
N ILE A 39 -12.79 2.69 -0.20
CA ILE A 39 -11.54 1.94 -0.15
C ILE A 39 -10.56 2.65 0.78
N VAL A 40 -9.87 1.88 1.62
CA VAL A 40 -8.69 2.37 2.35
C VAL A 40 -7.48 1.56 1.92
N PHE A 41 -6.44 2.24 1.47
CA PHE A 41 -5.13 1.63 1.16
C PHE A 41 -4.20 1.81 2.35
N VAL A 42 -3.51 0.74 2.72
CA VAL A 42 -2.44 0.79 3.73
C VAL A 42 -1.16 0.29 3.10
N ASP A 43 -0.15 1.14 3.08
CA ASP A 43 1.17 0.86 2.51
C ASP A 43 2.28 1.17 3.52
N ALA A 44 3.41 0.48 3.40
CA ALA A 44 4.57 0.63 4.27
C ALA A 44 5.79 1.10 3.49
N THR A 45 6.44 2.14 3.99
CA THR A 45 7.75 2.58 3.50
C THR A 45 8.76 2.45 4.62
N TYR A 46 9.92 1.90 4.30
CA TYR A 46 10.97 1.63 5.29
C TYR A 46 12.11 2.64 5.16
N PHE A 47 12.51 3.21 6.28
CA PHE A 47 13.62 4.14 6.39
C PHE A 47 14.69 3.62 7.36
N ASN A 48 15.95 3.85 7.01
CA ASN A 48 17.06 3.65 7.93
C ASN A 48 17.27 4.94 8.72
N VAL A 49 17.07 4.87 10.04
CA VAL A 49 17.18 6.01 10.94
C VAL A 49 18.34 5.76 11.90
N LYS A 50 19.19 6.76 12.11
CA LYS A 50 20.24 6.68 13.14
C LYS A 50 19.66 7.08 14.48
N GLN A 51 19.62 6.14 15.43
CA GLN A 51 19.13 6.32 16.78
C GLN A 51 20.22 5.84 17.75
N ASP A 52 20.65 6.68 18.67
CA ASP A 52 21.69 6.38 19.68
C ASP A 52 22.98 5.79 19.08
N GLY A 53 23.38 6.30 17.91
CA GLY A 53 24.59 5.85 17.19
C GLY A 53 24.40 4.58 16.35
N ILE A 54 23.26 3.89 16.45
CA ILE A 54 22.94 2.66 15.73
C ILE A 54 21.95 2.97 14.61
N VAL A 55 22.13 2.31 13.45
CA VAL A 55 21.15 2.40 12.34
C VAL A 55 20.05 1.39 12.58
N VAL A 56 18.82 1.87 12.78
CA VAL A 56 17.61 1.06 12.93
C VAL A 56 16.69 1.27 11.74
N LYS A 57 16.05 0.20 11.29
CA LYS A 57 15.04 0.25 10.23
C LYS A 57 13.68 0.54 10.86
N LYS A 58 13.04 1.65 10.47
CA LYS A 58 11.67 1.99 10.89
C LYS A 58 10.73 1.98 9.70
N ALA A 59 9.52 1.49 9.95
CA ALA A 59 8.44 1.55 8.96
C ALA A 59 7.58 2.79 9.20
N VAL A 60 7.24 3.46 8.12
CA VAL A 60 6.19 4.50 8.08
C VAL A 60 5.04 3.93 7.28
N TYR A 61 3.91 3.76 7.94
CA TYR A 61 2.68 3.29 7.32
C TYR A 61 1.83 4.49 6.95
N ILE A 62 1.30 4.46 5.74
CA ILE A 62 0.42 5.50 5.19
C ILE A 62 -0.94 4.88 4.97
N ALA A 63 -1.98 5.46 5.58
CA ALA A 63 -3.36 5.11 5.30
C ALA A 63 -3.95 6.17 4.37
N LEU A 64 -4.42 5.76 3.20
CA LEU A 64 -5.07 6.59 2.20
C LEU A 64 -6.51 6.11 2.00
N GLY A 65 -7.48 6.99 2.23
CA GLY A 65 -8.90 6.74 1.97
C GLY A 65 -9.33 7.21 0.58
N VAL A 66 -10.28 6.50 0.02
CA VAL A 66 -11.10 6.93 -1.12
C VAL A 66 -12.53 7.08 -0.58
N THR A 67 -13.06 8.28 -0.61
CA THR A 67 -14.42 8.57 -0.15
C THR A 67 -15.47 7.89 -1.04
N MET A 68 -16.73 7.92 -0.60
CA MET A 68 -17.85 7.42 -1.41
C MET A 68 -18.05 8.25 -2.71
N THR A 69 -17.53 9.46 -2.77
CA THR A 69 -17.54 10.33 -3.97
C THR A 69 -16.33 10.11 -4.89
N GLY A 70 -15.36 9.28 -4.47
CA GLY A 70 -14.15 8.96 -5.24
C GLY A 70 -12.97 9.90 -4.97
N GLU A 71 -13.08 10.83 -4.04
CA GLU A 71 -11.99 11.72 -3.64
C GLU A 71 -10.97 10.97 -2.78
N LYS A 72 -9.70 11.31 -2.94
CA LYS A 72 -8.59 10.69 -2.21
C LYS A 72 -8.09 11.60 -1.12
N GLU A 73 -7.96 11.07 0.10
CA GLU A 73 -7.33 11.78 1.21
C GLU A 73 -6.41 10.88 2.02
N ILE A 74 -5.33 11.43 2.57
CA ILE A 74 -4.47 10.71 3.49
C ILE A 74 -5.14 10.72 4.87
N LEU A 75 -5.45 9.55 5.42
CA LEU A 75 -6.07 9.41 6.74
C LEU A 75 -5.05 9.63 7.87
N GLY A 76 -3.83 9.18 7.67
CA GLY A 76 -2.76 9.37 8.65
C GLY A 76 -1.45 8.71 8.27
N PHE A 77 -0.42 9.04 9.06
CA PHE A 77 0.91 8.44 9.02
C PHE A 77 1.19 7.79 10.38
N TYR A 78 1.70 6.55 10.36
CA TYR A 78 1.96 5.78 11.57
C TYR A 78 3.37 5.22 11.53
N ILE A 79 4.13 5.43 12.58
CA ILE A 79 5.50 4.93 12.69
C ILE A 79 5.50 3.72 13.59
N GLY A 80 6.04 2.60 13.12
CA GLY A 80 6.11 1.37 13.87
C GLY A 80 7.45 0.67 13.73
N GLU A 81 7.81 -0.09 14.77
CA GLU A 81 9.02 -0.93 14.77
C GLU A 81 8.68 -2.39 14.40
N SER A 82 7.43 -2.81 14.61
CA SER A 82 6.98 -4.16 14.30
C SER A 82 5.51 -4.20 13.88
N GLU A 83 5.23 -5.03 12.89
CA GLU A 83 3.87 -5.32 12.45
C GLU A 83 3.27 -6.39 13.36
N SER A 84 2.11 -6.09 13.94
CA SER A 84 1.34 -7.04 14.74
C SER A 84 -0.15 -6.70 14.72
N ALA A 85 -1.01 -7.67 14.98
CA ALA A 85 -2.45 -7.43 15.06
C ALA A 85 -2.79 -6.36 16.12
N LYS A 86 -2.08 -6.36 17.27
CA LYS A 86 -2.26 -5.34 18.31
C LYS A 86 -1.91 -3.94 17.83
N TYR A 87 -0.83 -3.79 17.06
CA TYR A 87 -0.42 -2.51 16.50
C TYR A 87 -1.48 -1.98 15.51
N TRP A 88 -1.93 -2.84 14.59
CA TRP A 88 -2.97 -2.47 13.63
C TRP A 88 -4.32 -2.19 14.29
N THR A 89 -4.69 -2.94 15.31
CA THR A 89 -5.90 -2.66 16.09
C THR A 89 -5.85 -1.28 16.72
N SER A 90 -4.70 -0.82 17.20
CA SER A 90 -4.57 0.54 17.74
C SER A 90 -4.74 1.62 16.69
N ILE A 91 -4.16 1.42 15.50
CA ILE A 91 -4.31 2.34 14.36
C ILE A 91 -5.77 2.40 13.87
N LEU A 92 -6.40 1.24 13.69
CA LEU A 92 -7.78 1.20 13.22
C LEU A 92 -8.76 1.80 14.24
N ASN A 93 -8.51 1.61 15.53
CA ASN A 93 -9.30 2.28 16.57
C ASN A 93 -9.06 3.80 16.60
N GLU A 94 -7.85 4.28 16.36
CA GLU A 94 -7.57 5.70 16.22
C GLU A 94 -8.34 6.30 15.03
N ILE A 95 -8.32 5.66 13.87
CA ILE A 95 -9.10 6.04 12.69
C ILE A 95 -10.62 6.06 13.03
N LYS A 96 -11.11 5.05 13.73
CA LYS A 96 -12.50 4.95 14.19
C LYS A 96 -12.88 6.09 15.15
N ASN A 97 -12.01 6.42 16.09
CA ASN A 97 -12.21 7.52 17.04
C ASN A 97 -12.24 8.90 16.36
N ARG A 98 -11.66 9.02 15.16
CA ARG A 98 -11.70 10.22 14.34
C ARG A 98 -12.94 10.28 13.43
N GLY A 99 -13.90 9.41 13.62
CA GLY A 99 -15.24 9.48 13.00
C GLY A 99 -15.54 8.40 11.97
N VAL A 100 -14.58 7.58 11.55
CA VAL A 100 -14.80 6.54 10.54
C VAL A 100 -15.65 5.41 11.12
N LYS A 101 -16.87 5.28 10.64
CA LYS A 101 -17.83 4.24 11.07
C LYS A 101 -17.72 2.98 10.23
N ASP A 102 -17.42 3.14 8.93
CA ASP A 102 -17.40 2.03 7.99
C ASP A 102 -16.32 2.19 6.90
N ILE A 103 -15.74 1.07 6.49
CA ILE A 103 -14.78 0.96 5.38
C ILE A 103 -15.23 -0.26 4.57
N LEU A 104 -15.60 -0.08 3.28
CA LEU A 104 -16.07 -1.21 2.49
C LEU A 104 -14.93 -2.16 2.13
N ILE A 105 -13.79 -1.63 1.68
CA ILE A 105 -12.65 -2.43 1.24
C ILE A 105 -11.38 -1.88 1.87
N MET A 106 -10.54 -2.74 2.40
CA MET A 106 -9.18 -2.37 2.83
C MET A 106 -8.13 -3.13 2.03
N CYS A 107 -7.29 -2.37 1.31
CA CYS A 107 -6.24 -2.89 0.45
C CYS A 107 -4.87 -2.74 1.08
N SER A 108 -4.08 -3.81 1.14
CA SER A 108 -2.68 -3.74 1.60
C SER A 108 -1.77 -4.76 0.94
N ASP A 109 -0.45 -4.60 1.10
CA ASP A 109 0.57 -5.57 0.65
C ASP A 109 0.71 -6.79 1.59
N GLY A 110 -0.33 -7.12 2.35
CA GLY A 110 -0.35 -8.26 3.28
C GLY A 110 0.51 -8.01 4.52
N LEU A 111 0.38 -6.84 5.07
CA LEU A 111 1.00 -6.46 6.33
C LEU A 111 0.55 -7.41 7.44
N LYS A 112 1.53 -7.93 8.19
CA LYS A 112 1.28 -8.99 9.20
C LYS A 112 0.34 -8.49 10.29
N GLY A 113 -0.72 -9.25 10.56
CA GLY A 113 -1.70 -8.93 11.60
C GLY A 113 -2.76 -7.89 11.21
N LEU A 114 -2.68 -7.29 10.00
CA LEU A 114 -3.65 -6.30 9.57
C LEU A 114 -5.03 -6.94 9.30
N LYS A 115 -5.08 -8.09 8.63
CA LYS A 115 -6.34 -8.80 8.34
C LYS A 115 -7.10 -9.16 9.62
N GLU A 116 -6.38 -9.63 10.64
CA GLU A 116 -6.94 -9.94 11.96
C GLU A 116 -7.46 -8.68 12.66
N ALA A 117 -6.72 -7.59 12.59
CA ALA A 117 -7.13 -6.31 13.18
C ALA A 117 -8.38 -5.73 12.49
N ILE A 118 -8.47 -5.86 11.15
CA ILE A 118 -9.66 -5.45 10.37
C ILE A 118 -10.88 -6.23 10.88
N GLY A 119 -10.78 -7.55 10.99
CA GLY A 119 -11.88 -8.38 11.49
C GLY A 119 -12.34 -8.02 12.91
N ALA A 120 -11.43 -7.50 13.75
CA ALA A 120 -11.75 -7.06 15.11
C ALA A 120 -12.41 -5.67 15.19
N VAL A 121 -11.98 -4.71 14.36
CA VAL A 121 -12.41 -3.30 14.45
C VAL A 121 -13.51 -2.95 13.45
N TYR A 122 -13.41 -3.50 12.24
CA TYR A 122 -14.33 -3.30 11.13
C TYR A 122 -14.74 -4.65 10.51
N PRO A 123 -15.56 -5.45 11.19
CA PRO A 123 -15.85 -6.84 10.80
C PRO A 123 -16.56 -6.98 9.45
N MET A 124 -17.18 -5.91 8.95
CA MET A 124 -17.84 -5.90 7.64
C MET A 124 -16.92 -5.48 6.50
N THR A 125 -15.70 -5.02 6.81
CA THR A 125 -14.72 -4.59 5.80
C THR A 125 -14.14 -5.79 5.07
N GLU A 126 -14.14 -5.75 3.75
CA GLU A 126 -13.50 -6.77 2.93
C GLU A 126 -12.00 -6.49 2.82
N PHE A 127 -11.18 -7.47 3.18
CA PHE A 127 -9.73 -7.37 2.99
C PHE A 127 -9.34 -7.76 1.57
N GLN A 128 -8.55 -6.91 0.92
CA GLN A 128 -8.05 -7.14 -0.43
C GLN A 128 -6.52 -7.06 -0.47
N ARG A 129 -5.89 -8.08 -1.01
CA ARG A 129 -4.46 -8.04 -1.31
C ARG A 129 -4.17 -7.05 -2.44
N CYS A 130 -3.19 -6.18 -2.26
CA CYS A 130 -2.85 -5.18 -3.26
C CYS A 130 -2.26 -5.81 -4.53
N ILE A 131 -3.01 -5.77 -5.62
CA ILE A 131 -2.61 -6.33 -6.92
C ILE A 131 -1.31 -5.69 -7.43
N VAL A 132 -1.14 -4.38 -7.25
CA VAL A 132 0.07 -3.66 -7.69
C VAL A 132 1.31 -4.19 -6.99
N HIS A 133 1.25 -4.41 -5.67
CA HIS A 133 2.36 -4.97 -4.92
C HIS A 133 2.61 -6.43 -5.28
N MET A 134 1.56 -7.22 -5.51
CA MET A 134 1.70 -8.59 -6.01
C MET A 134 2.48 -8.63 -7.33
N ILE A 135 2.11 -7.77 -8.29
CA ILE A 135 2.81 -7.65 -9.59
C ILE A 135 4.27 -7.24 -9.37
N ARG A 136 4.54 -6.18 -8.61
CA ARG A 136 5.90 -5.70 -8.33
C ARG A 136 6.76 -6.78 -7.70
N ASN A 137 6.24 -7.45 -6.69
CA ASN A 137 6.93 -8.53 -5.99
C ASN A 137 7.24 -9.70 -6.93
N THR A 138 6.35 -10.05 -7.84
CA THR A 138 6.61 -11.09 -8.84
C THR A 138 7.70 -10.67 -9.83
N LEU A 139 7.63 -9.43 -10.35
CA LEU A 139 8.57 -8.95 -11.37
C LEU A 139 10.00 -8.74 -10.85
N GLN A 140 10.21 -8.53 -9.54
CA GLN A 140 11.56 -8.32 -9.00
C GLN A 140 12.46 -9.58 -9.10
N TYR A 141 11.86 -10.77 -9.14
CA TYR A 141 12.57 -12.06 -9.23
C TYR A 141 12.79 -12.53 -10.66
N VAL A 142 12.40 -11.73 -11.65
CA VAL A 142 12.43 -12.10 -13.06
C VAL A 142 13.48 -11.30 -13.81
N SER A 143 14.18 -11.94 -14.77
CA SER A 143 15.18 -11.27 -15.60
C SER A 143 14.57 -10.08 -16.35
N TYR A 144 15.37 -9.02 -16.56
CA TYR A 144 14.87 -7.79 -17.18
C TYR A 144 14.20 -8.04 -18.54
N LYS A 145 14.73 -8.96 -19.35
CA LYS A 145 14.19 -9.32 -20.66
C LYS A 145 12.80 -9.95 -20.61
N ASP A 146 12.50 -10.67 -19.52
CA ASP A 146 11.24 -11.41 -19.37
C ASP A 146 10.15 -10.59 -18.65
N ARG A 147 10.52 -9.48 -17.98
CA ARG A 147 9.59 -8.65 -17.18
C ARG A 147 8.41 -8.14 -17.96
N LYS A 148 8.64 -7.69 -19.21
CA LYS A 148 7.57 -7.14 -20.06
C LYS A 148 6.56 -8.21 -20.43
N GLU A 149 7.02 -9.41 -20.79
CA GLU A 149 6.17 -10.55 -21.12
C GLU A 149 5.35 -10.98 -19.90
N LEU A 150 6.02 -11.21 -18.77
CA LEU A 150 5.33 -11.60 -17.54
C LEU A 150 4.32 -10.54 -17.07
N ALA A 151 4.65 -9.26 -17.15
CA ALA A 151 3.70 -8.20 -16.79
C ALA A 151 2.45 -8.19 -17.68
N GLN A 152 2.57 -8.54 -18.96
CA GLN A 152 1.42 -8.71 -19.86
C GLN A 152 0.61 -9.96 -19.52
N ASP A 153 1.28 -11.05 -19.21
CA ASP A 153 0.63 -12.29 -18.82
C ASP A 153 -0.15 -12.12 -17.50
N LEU A 154 0.45 -11.50 -16.50
CA LEU A 154 -0.22 -11.22 -15.21
C LEU A 154 -1.50 -10.39 -15.39
N LYS A 155 -1.61 -9.55 -16.42
CA LYS A 155 -2.85 -8.82 -16.71
C LYS A 155 -4.02 -9.75 -16.96
N GLN A 156 -3.79 -10.91 -17.58
CA GLN A 156 -4.84 -11.87 -17.87
C GLN A 156 -5.51 -12.39 -16.60
N ILE A 157 -4.78 -12.42 -15.47
CA ILE A 157 -5.32 -12.81 -14.18
C ILE A 157 -6.31 -11.75 -13.69
N TYR A 158 -5.82 -10.54 -13.39
CA TYR A 158 -6.63 -9.52 -12.70
C TYR A 158 -7.57 -8.72 -13.62
N GLN A 159 -7.44 -8.85 -14.95
CA GLN A 159 -8.39 -8.29 -15.91
C GLN A 159 -9.44 -9.31 -16.38
N ALA A 160 -9.40 -10.54 -15.90
CA ALA A 160 -10.41 -11.54 -16.21
C ALA A 160 -11.83 -11.06 -15.81
N ALA A 161 -12.82 -11.47 -16.58
CA ALA A 161 -14.22 -11.07 -16.34
C ALA A 161 -14.78 -11.65 -15.05
N THR A 162 -14.39 -12.88 -14.70
CA THR A 162 -14.86 -13.61 -13.53
C THR A 162 -13.68 -14.11 -12.70
N GLU A 163 -13.95 -14.43 -11.43
CA GLU A 163 -12.97 -15.06 -10.53
C GLU A 163 -12.44 -16.38 -11.11
N GLU A 164 -13.35 -17.24 -11.58
CA GLU A 164 -13.01 -18.55 -12.16
C GLU A 164 -12.05 -18.39 -13.35
N ALA A 165 -12.35 -17.47 -14.28
CA ALA A 165 -11.46 -17.19 -15.40
C ALA A 165 -10.11 -16.66 -14.94
N GLY A 166 -10.08 -15.79 -13.91
CA GLY A 166 -8.86 -15.28 -13.31
C GLY A 166 -8.00 -16.37 -12.68
N TYR A 167 -8.62 -17.30 -11.96
CA TYR A 167 -7.92 -18.42 -11.35
C TYR A 167 -7.39 -19.41 -12.40
N ASN A 168 -8.18 -19.74 -13.42
CA ASN A 168 -7.74 -20.62 -14.51
C ASN A 168 -6.54 -20.00 -15.26
N ASN A 169 -6.59 -18.71 -15.57
CA ASN A 169 -5.45 -17.99 -16.15
C ASN A 169 -4.21 -18.06 -15.26
N LEU A 170 -4.38 -17.95 -13.93
CA LEU A 170 -3.26 -18.07 -12.98
C LEU A 170 -2.60 -19.45 -13.06
N ILE A 171 -3.37 -20.50 -13.11
CA ILE A 171 -2.85 -21.89 -13.18
C ILE A 171 -2.11 -22.12 -14.51
N GLU A 172 -2.69 -21.67 -15.64
CA GLU A 172 -2.02 -21.75 -16.94
C GLU A 172 -0.70 -20.97 -16.98
N LEU A 173 -0.67 -19.79 -16.35
CA LEU A 173 0.53 -18.97 -16.27
C LEU A 173 1.59 -19.59 -15.34
N GLU A 174 1.20 -20.20 -14.23
CA GLU A 174 2.13 -20.95 -13.38
C GLU A 174 2.78 -22.08 -14.18
N GLU A 175 2.01 -22.86 -14.95
CA GLU A 175 2.57 -23.93 -15.81
C GLU A 175 3.53 -23.36 -16.87
N LYS A 176 3.20 -22.23 -17.50
CA LYS A 176 4.07 -21.56 -18.48
C LYS A 176 5.38 -21.09 -17.85
N TRP A 177 5.31 -20.39 -16.70
CA TRP A 177 6.44 -19.68 -16.11
C TRP A 177 7.31 -20.55 -15.20
N SER A 178 6.77 -21.63 -14.62
CA SER A 178 7.57 -22.59 -13.86
C SER A 178 8.68 -23.21 -14.71
N LYS A 179 8.44 -23.43 -16.01
CA LYS A 179 9.45 -23.88 -16.98
C LYS A 179 10.62 -22.89 -17.13
N ARG A 180 10.40 -21.61 -16.80
CA ARG A 180 11.41 -20.55 -16.76
C ARG A 180 11.92 -20.24 -15.34
N ARG A 181 11.61 -21.11 -14.36
CA ARG A 181 11.94 -20.98 -12.94
C ARG A 181 11.35 -19.71 -12.28
N VAL A 182 10.20 -19.28 -12.72
CA VAL A 182 9.41 -18.24 -12.09
C VAL A 182 8.21 -18.89 -11.44
N SER A 183 8.05 -18.73 -10.13
CA SER A 183 6.90 -19.26 -9.41
C SER A 183 5.85 -18.16 -9.19
N LEU A 184 4.60 -18.53 -9.39
CA LEU A 184 3.42 -17.74 -9.03
C LEU A 184 2.74 -18.26 -7.75
N ASP A 185 3.42 -19.11 -6.95
CA ASP A 185 2.92 -19.65 -5.69
C ASP A 185 2.36 -18.56 -4.75
N ASN A 186 2.99 -17.38 -4.74
CA ASN A 186 2.49 -16.28 -3.92
C ASN A 186 1.08 -15.81 -4.35
N TRP A 187 0.73 -15.93 -5.63
CA TRP A 187 -0.62 -15.63 -6.12
C TRP A 187 -1.59 -16.75 -5.73
N ILE A 188 -1.19 -17.99 -5.91
CA ILE A 188 -2.01 -19.17 -5.58
C ILE A 188 -2.30 -19.22 -4.08
N ASN A 189 -1.26 -19.08 -3.25
CA ASN A 189 -1.38 -19.14 -1.78
C ASN A 189 -2.13 -17.95 -1.17
N ASN A 190 -2.28 -16.85 -1.90
CA ASN A 190 -3.04 -15.68 -1.46
C ASN A 190 -4.33 -15.48 -2.24
N TRP A 191 -4.79 -16.47 -3.01
CA TRP A 191 -5.97 -16.31 -3.86
C TRP A 191 -7.22 -15.88 -3.09
N GLU A 192 -7.43 -16.42 -1.91
CA GLU A 192 -8.54 -16.04 -1.02
C GLU A 192 -8.59 -14.54 -0.69
N ASN A 193 -7.42 -13.86 -0.72
CA ASN A 193 -7.30 -12.43 -0.46
C ASN A 193 -7.24 -11.61 -1.76
N ILE A 194 -7.21 -12.26 -2.92
CA ILE A 194 -7.25 -11.66 -4.25
C ILE A 194 -8.65 -11.75 -4.84
N GLN A 195 -9.34 -12.86 -4.65
CA GLN A 195 -10.67 -13.14 -5.23
C GLN A 195 -11.73 -12.05 -4.92
N PRO A 196 -11.73 -11.35 -3.75
CA PRO A 196 -12.70 -10.31 -3.50
C PRO A 196 -12.72 -9.21 -4.57
N PHE A 197 -11.57 -8.98 -5.21
CA PHE A 197 -11.40 -8.07 -6.33
C PHE A 197 -12.42 -8.29 -7.47
N PHE A 198 -12.79 -9.56 -7.74
CA PHE A 198 -13.68 -9.92 -8.84
C PHE A 198 -15.17 -9.63 -8.58
N LYS A 199 -15.54 -9.36 -7.32
CA LYS A 199 -16.91 -8.95 -6.96
C LYS A 199 -17.27 -7.55 -7.48
N TYR A 200 -16.24 -6.73 -7.78
CA TYR A 200 -16.42 -5.33 -8.14
C TYR A 200 -16.40 -5.12 -9.65
N GLY A 201 -17.13 -4.09 -10.09
CA GLY A 201 -17.14 -3.68 -11.50
C GLY A 201 -15.80 -3.11 -11.98
N PRO A 202 -15.61 -2.99 -13.31
CA PRO A 202 -14.34 -2.57 -13.91
C PRO A 202 -13.79 -1.23 -13.39
N GLU A 203 -14.66 -0.26 -13.11
CA GLU A 203 -14.25 1.06 -12.63
C GLU A 203 -13.67 0.98 -11.19
N THR A 204 -14.33 0.25 -10.30
CA THR A 204 -13.82 0.03 -8.94
C THR A 204 -12.51 -0.76 -8.97
N ARG A 205 -12.44 -1.83 -9.78
CA ARG A 205 -11.20 -2.59 -9.96
C ARG A 205 -10.07 -1.69 -10.45
N LYS A 206 -10.34 -0.78 -11.40
CA LYS A 206 -9.37 0.17 -11.90
C LYS A 206 -8.79 1.03 -10.78
N ILE A 207 -9.62 1.53 -9.87
CA ILE A 207 -9.16 2.27 -8.70
C ILE A 207 -8.22 1.41 -7.85
N MET A 208 -8.55 0.13 -7.63
CA MET A 208 -7.78 -0.79 -6.79
C MET A 208 -6.41 -1.14 -7.37
N TYR A 209 -6.23 -1.22 -8.69
CA TYR A 209 -4.95 -1.56 -9.31
C TYR A 209 -4.21 -0.39 -9.96
N THR A 210 -4.85 0.78 -10.12
CA THR A 210 -4.17 1.98 -10.63
C THR A 210 -3.72 2.92 -9.52
N THR A 211 -3.89 2.54 -8.27
CA THR A 211 -3.43 3.36 -7.16
C THR A 211 -1.90 3.41 -7.10
N ASN A 212 -1.36 4.28 -7.90
CA ASN A 212 -0.29 5.14 -7.46
C ASN A 212 -0.87 6.09 -6.39
N ALA A 213 -1.41 5.54 -5.32
CA ALA A 213 -2.00 6.30 -4.24
C ALA A 213 -0.94 7.19 -3.59
N VAL A 214 0.26 6.66 -3.47
CA VAL A 214 1.48 7.41 -3.19
C VAL A 214 2.44 7.04 -4.32
N SER A 215 2.40 7.77 -5.42
CA SER A 215 3.35 7.55 -6.51
C SER A 215 4.74 7.95 -6.00
N TYR A 216 5.53 6.95 -5.67
CA TYR A 216 6.98 7.11 -5.43
C TYR A 216 7.73 7.67 -6.65
N THR A 217 7.08 7.81 -7.78
CA THR A 217 7.67 8.42 -8.96
C THR A 217 8.11 9.86 -8.73
N HIS A 218 7.44 10.61 -7.86
CA HIS A 218 7.88 11.97 -7.50
C HIS A 218 9.06 11.97 -6.51
N LEU A 219 9.16 10.98 -5.61
CA LEU A 219 10.29 10.86 -4.69
C LEU A 219 11.52 10.24 -5.36
N ARG A 220 11.34 9.29 -6.28
CA ARG A 220 12.45 8.69 -7.03
C ARG A 220 13.01 9.57 -8.15
N ALA A 221 12.26 10.51 -8.68
CA ALA A 221 12.79 11.47 -9.65
C ALA A 221 13.92 12.33 -9.05
N HIS A 222 13.99 12.43 -7.72
CA HIS A 222 15.07 13.13 -7.02
C HIS A 222 16.22 12.23 -6.55
N GLU A 223 16.09 10.91 -6.62
CA GLU A 223 17.16 9.96 -6.24
C GLU A 223 18.02 9.48 -7.43
N THR A 224 17.57 9.69 -8.67
CA THR A 224 18.27 9.22 -9.87
C THR A 224 19.11 10.30 -10.58
N GLU A 225 19.14 11.52 -10.04
CA GLU A 225 19.98 12.62 -10.54
C GLU A 225 21.09 13.04 -9.56
N ALA A 226 21.51 12.15 -8.67
CA ALA A 226 22.65 12.38 -7.77
C ALA A 226 23.75 11.35 -7.99
#